data_6049add35c59ac244d9eebb78c61b407
#
_entry.id   6049add35c59ac244d9eebb78c61b407
#
_cell.length_a   1.000
_cell.length_b   1.000
_cell.length_c   1.000
_cell.angle_alpha   90.00
_cell.angle_beta   90.00
_cell.angle_gamma   90.00
#
_symmetry.space_group_name_H-M   'P 1'
#
loop_
_entity.id
_entity.type
_entity.pdbx_description
1 polymer ?
#
loop_
_entity_poly.entity_id
_entity_poly.type
_entity_poly.pdbx_seq_one_letter_code
_entity_poly.pdbx_strand_id
1 'polypeptide(L)'
;LVPQHGTLLKVSKDGQETSIVAHGFRAANGVCINPDGSFIVTDQEGHWNPMNRINWVTPTNKFYGNMYAYNPSSDSSDTGMEPPLTWVERDIDRSPSELLWVDSKAWGPLNGSLLSFSYGYGKVFIVPHEKIGNQMQGGVFELPIPTFSTGVMRGRFNPGDGQLYACGLS
;
A
#
# COMPACT_ATOMS: atom_id res chain seq x y z
N LEU A 1 -5.28 -2.65 -23.97
CA LEU A 1 -4.64 -2.60 -22.65
C LEU A 1 -3.69 -3.79 -22.50
N VAL A 2 -2.51 -3.53 -21.95
CA VAL A 2 -1.55 -4.61 -21.62
C VAL A 2 -2.07 -5.36 -20.40
N PRO A 3 -2.14 -6.70 -20.41
CA PRO A 3 -2.75 -7.47 -19.31
C PRO A 3 -2.11 -7.24 -17.94
N GLN A 4 -0.83 -6.87 -17.88
CA GLN A 4 -0.11 -6.60 -16.63
C GLN A 4 -0.21 -5.14 -16.16
N HIS A 5 -0.91 -4.27 -16.90
CA HIS A 5 -1.02 -2.85 -16.54
C HIS A 5 -1.88 -2.66 -15.29
N GLY A 6 -1.31 -2.06 -14.25
CA GLY A 6 -1.99 -1.80 -12.98
C GLY A 6 -2.40 -3.07 -12.24
N THR A 7 -1.50 -4.03 -12.13
CA THR A 7 -1.77 -5.31 -11.49
C THR A 7 -0.76 -5.64 -10.38
N LEU A 8 -1.20 -6.41 -9.40
CA LEU A 8 -0.32 -7.14 -8.50
C LEU A 8 -0.07 -8.52 -9.11
N LEU A 9 1.18 -8.83 -9.37
CA LEU A 9 1.60 -10.06 -10.00
C LEU A 9 2.24 -11.02 -9.00
N LYS A 10 1.93 -12.30 -9.15
CA LYS A 10 2.69 -13.39 -8.55
C LYS A 10 3.62 -13.97 -9.60
N VAL A 11 4.88 -14.12 -9.26
CA VAL A 11 5.89 -14.81 -10.08
C VAL A 11 6.24 -16.11 -9.38
N SER A 12 6.31 -17.21 -10.14
CA SER A 12 6.75 -18.50 -9.63
C SER A 12 8.22 -18.43 -9.19
N LYS A 13 8.62 -19.28 -8.26
CA LYS A 13 10.00 -19.30 -7.70
C LYS A 13 11.09 -19.55 -8.73
N ASP A 14 10.75 -20.22 -9.83
CA ASP A 14 11.66 -20.50 -10.97
C ASP A 14 11.58 -19.40 -12.05
N GLY A 15 10.71 -18.40 -11.89
CA GLY A 15 10.54 -17.29 -12.80
C GLY A 15 9.81 -17.63 -14.10
N GLN A 16 9.28 -18.84 -14.25
CA GLN A 16 8.70 -19.28 -15.52
C GLN A 16 7.23 -18.89 -15.69
N GLU A 17 6.52 -18.70 -14.58
CA GLU A 17 5.08 -18.41 -14.62
C GLU A 17 4.77 -17.10 -13.90
N THR A 18 3.81 -16.36 -14.45
CA THR A 18 3.22 -15.19 -13.82
C THR A 18 1.70 -15.31 -13.80
N SER A 19 1.09 -14.83 -12.72
CA SER A 19 -0.36 -14.76 -12.59
C SER A 19 -0.78 -13.43 -11.96
N ILE A 20 -1.96 -12.94 -12.34
CA ILE A 20 -2.54 -11.71 -11.79
C ILE A 20 -3.22 -12.07 -10.47
N VAL A 21 -2.81 -11.43 -9.39
CA VAL A 21 -3.35 -11.60 -8.04
C VAL A 21 -4.48 -10.59 -7.78
N ALA A 22 -4.30 -9.37 -8.27
CA ALA A 22 -5.26 -8.27 -8.17
C ALA A 22 -4.99 -7.27 -9.29
N HIS A 23 -5.99 -6.47 -9.64
CA HIS A 23 -5.89 -5.52 -10.76
C HIS A 23 -6.65 -4.21 -10.47
N GLY A 24 -6.50 -3.23 -11.34
CA GLY A 24 -7.16 -1.93 -11.19
C GLY A 24 -6.38 -0.94 -10.33
N PHE A 25 -5.05 -1.09 -10.22
CA PHE A 25 -4.19 -0.09 -9.62
C PHE A 25 -3.79 0.99 -10.64
N ARG A 26 -3.68 2.22 -10.18
CA ARG A 26 -3.26 3.35 -11.05
C ARG A 26 -1.74 3.50 -11.08
N ALA A 27 -1.11 3.61 -9.92
CA ALA A 27 0.31 3.78 -9.74
C ALA A 27 0.75 3.19 -8.40
N ALA A 28 0.51 1.89 -8.24
CA ALA A 28 0.92 1.16 -7.06
C ALA A 28 2.44 1.20 -6.90
N ASN A 29 2.93 1.66 -5.75
CA ASN A 29 4.35 1.80 -5.47
C ASN A 29 4.83 0.93 -4.31
N GLY A 30 4.01 0.79 -3.27
CA GLY A 30 4.33 -0.06 -2.12
C GLY A 30 3.55 -1.37 -2.13
N VAL A 31 4.22 -2.44 -1.79
CA VAL A 31 3.60 -3.73 -1.49
C VAL A 31 4.23 -4.34 -0.25
N CYS A 32 3.40 -4.78 0.68
CA CYS A 32 3.82 -5.43 1.92
C CYS A 32 3.02 -6.73 2.10
N ILE A 33 3.68 -7.75 2.61
CA ILE A 33 3.02 -9.02 2.95
C ILE A 33 2.55 -8.95 4.40
N ASN A 34 1.30 -9.30 4.62
CA ASN A 34 0.72 -9.37 5.94
C ASN A 34 1.02 -10.71 6.63
N PRO A 35 0.93 -10.78 7.96
CA PRO A 35 1.17 -12.03 8.68
C PRO A 35 0.27 -13.20 8.26
N ASP A 36 -0.92 -12.91 7.72
CA ASP A 36 -1.89 -13.91 7.22
C ASP A 36 -1.66 -14.31 5.75
N GLY A 37 -0.62 -13.76 5.10
CA GLY A 37 -0.29 -14.02 3.70
C GLY A 37 -1.08 -13.18 2.68
N SER A 38 -1.98 -12.32 3.12
CA SER A 38 -2.55 -11.27 2.27
C SER A 38 -1.55 -10.14 2.04
N PHE A 39 -1.93 -9.13 1.25
CA PHE A 39 -1.05 -8.03 0.89
C PHE A 39 -1.66 -6.69 1.27
N ILE A 40 -0.82 -5.70 1.49
CA ILE A 40 -1.22 -4.30 1.50
C ILE A 40 -0.50 -3.61 0.36
N VAL A 41 -1.26 -2.82 -0.42
CA VAL A 41 -0.75 -2.10 -1.59
C VAL A 41 -1.15 -0.65 -1.49
N THR A 42 -0.16 0.25 -1.56
CA THR A 42 -0.43 1.69 -1.74
C THR A 42 -0.70 2.00 -3.19
N ASP A 43 -1.66 2.87 -3.44
CA ASP A 43 -1.97 3.35 -4.78
C ASP A 43 -2.23 4.86 -4.79
N GLN A 44 -1.86 5.52 -5.86
CA GLN A 44 -1.96 6.96 -6.00
C GLN A 44 -3.29 7.35 -6.62
N GLU A 45 -3.81 8.53 -6.25
CA GLU A 45 -4.99 9.12 -6.87
C GLU A 45 -4.81 9.30 -8.39
N GLY A 46 -5.94 9.33 -9.10
CA GLY A 46 -5.97 9.51 -10.54
C GLY A 46 -7.38 9.30 -11.08
N HIS A 47 -7.51 8.97 -12.34
CA HIS A 47 -8.82 8.65 -12.91
C HIS A 47 -9.49 7.51 -12.15
N TRP A 48 -10.71 7.74 -11.69
CA TRP A 48 -11.54 6.84 -10.88
C TRP A 48 -11.04 6.57 -9.46
N ASN A 49 -9.84 7.02 -9.12
CA ASN A 49 -9.31 7.02 -7.76
C ASN A 49 -9.30 8.45 -7.23
N PRO A 50 -10.32 8.91 -6.51
CA PRO A 50 -10.45 10.32 -6.10
C PRO A 50 -9.38 10.76 -5.09
N MET A 51 -8.82 9.81 -4.36
CA MET A 51 -7.77 10.01 -3.34
C MET A 51 -6.72 8.91 -3.44
N ASN A 52 -5.60 9.09 -2.76
CA ASN A 52 -4.66 8.00 -2.53
C ASN A 52 -5.34 6.88 -1.74
N ARG A 53 -4.86 5.65 -1.92
CA ARG A 53 -5.45 4.47 -1.30
C ARG A 53 -4.39 3.62 -0.61
N ILE A 54 -4.75 3.08 0.53
CA ILE A 54 -4.09 1.91 1.10
C ILE A 54 -5.07 0.75 0.97
N ASN A 55 -4.69 -0.28 0.24
CA ASN A 55 -5.57 -1.38 -0.12
C ASN A 55 -5.17 -2.65 0.62
N TRP A 56 -6.12 -3.28 1.31
CA TRP A 56 -5.95 -4.65 1.78
C TRP A 56 -6.29 -5.61 0.64
N VAL A 57 -5.31 -6.37 0.19
CA VAL A 57 -5.43 -7.18 -1.01
C VAL A 57 -5.38 -8.67 -0.66
N THR A 58 -6.50 -9.34 -0.88
CA THR A 58 -6.54 -10.81 -0.87
C THR A 58 -6.29 -11.35 -2.27
N PRO A 59 -5.62 -12.50 -2.44
CA PRO A 59 -5.26 -13.02 -3.77
C PRO A 59 -6.47 -13.68 -4.47
N THR A 60 -7.49 -12.88 -4.79
CA THR A 60 -8.77 -13.32 -5.37
C THR A 60 -9.08 -12.66 -6.70
N ASN A 61 -8.09 -12.08 -7.35
CA ASN A 61 -8.23 -11.39 -8.65
C ASN A 61 -9.30 -10.30 -8.67
N LYS A 62 -9.38 -9.50 -7.60
CA LYS A 62 -10.34 -8.42 -7.46
C LYS A 62 -9.86 -7.12 -8.10
N PHE A 63 -10.82 -6.25 -8.41
CA PHE A 63 -10.60 -4.95 -9.04
C PHE A 63 -10.53 -3.82 -8.01
N TYR A 64 -9.51 -2.95 -8.11
CA TYR A 64 -9.21 -1.89 -7.14
C TYR A 64 -9.45 -0.46 -7.67
N GLY A 65 -10.21 -0.28 -8.74
CA GLY A 65 -10.87 0.99 -9.09
C GLY A 65 -10.32 1.73 -10.30
N ASN A 66 -9.07 1.57 -10.71
CA ASN A 66 -8.57 2.28 -11.88
C ASN A 66 -9.03 1.64 -13.20
N MET A 67 -9.97 2.29 -13.87
CA MET A 67 -10.55 1.81 -15.13
C MET A 67 -9.59 1.81 -16.33
N TYR A 68 -8.46 2.52 -16.24
CA TYR A 68 -7.42 2.49 -17.28
C TYR A 68 -6.38 1.38 -17.08
N ALA A 69 -6.43 0.69 -15.93
CA ALA A 69 -5.65 -0.52 -15.72
C ALA A 69 -6.30 -1.73 -16.41
N TYR A 70 -5.61 -2.86 -16.38
CA TYR A 70 -6.23 -4.11 -16.80
C TYR A 70 -7.47 -4.39 -15.94
N ASN A 71 -8.60 -4.55 -16.59
CA ASN A 71 -9.86 -4.89 -15.96
C ASN A 71 -10.63 -5.84 -16.87
N PRO A 72 -10.74 -7.11 -16.51
CA PRO A 72 -11.51 -8.09 -17.29
C PRO A 72 -13.04 -7.92 -17.11
N SER A 73 -13.48 -7.15 -16.12
CA SER A 73 -14.89 -6.81 -15.90
C SER A 73 -15.29 -5.56 -16.68
N SER A 74 -16.51 -5.52 -17.14
CA SER A 74 -17.13 -4.31 -17.71
C SER A 74 -17.84 -3.44 -16.66
N ASP A 75 -17.87 -3.87 -15.40
CA ASP A 75 -18.51 -3.15 -14.31
C ASP A 75 -17.64 -1.94 -13.92
N SER A 76 -18.20 -0.74 -14.15
CA SER A 76 -17.59 0.54 -13.80
C SER A 76 -18.34 1.27 -12.69
N SER A 77 -19.25 0.59 -12.00
CA SER A 77 -19.95 1.16 -10.85
C SER A 77 -19.05 1.30 -9.63
N ASP A 78 -19.43 2.18 -8.70
CA ASP A 78 -18.71 2.35 -7.44
C ASP A 78 -18.68 1.05 -6.60
N THR A 79 -19.66 0.18 -6.81
CA THR A 79 -19.74 -1.14 -6.16
C THR A 79 -18.94 -2.21 -6.90
N GLY A 80 -18.47 -1.94 -8.11
CA GLY A 80 -17.64 -2.84 -8.90
C GLY A 80 -16.18 -2.91 -8.46
N MET A 81 -15.75 -2.03 -7.55
CA MET A 81 -14.39 -2.00 -7.02
C MET A 81 -14.34 -2.43 -5.55
N GLU A 82 -13.24 -3.07 -5.17
CA GLU A 82 -12.96 -3.32 -3.76
C GLU A 82 -12.70 -2.00 -3.02
N PRO A 83 -13.37 -1.76 -1.87
CA PRO A 83 -13.09 -0.60 -1.05
C PRO A 83 -11.66 -0.68 -0.49
N PRO A 84 -10.95 0.45 -0.35
CA PRO A 84 -9.65 0.45 0.30
C PRO A 84 -9.77 0.18 1.81
N LEU A 85 -8.65 -0.19 2.43
CA LEU A 85 -8.51 -0.13 3.87
C LEU A 85 -8.74 1.31 4.37
N THR A 86 -8.17 2.28 3.67
CA THR A 86 -8.41 3.70 3.90
C THR A 86 -8.17 4.52 2.64
N TRP A 87 -8.95 5.60 2.51
CA TRP A 87 -8.66 6.71 1.61
C TRP A 87 -7.76 7.72 2.31
N VAL A 88 -6.81 8.29 1.57
CA VAL A 88 -5.88 9.30 2.10
C VAL A 88 -5.91 10.52 1.18
N GLU A 89 -6.38 11.64 1.73
CA GLU A 89 -6.45 12.91 0.99
C GLU A 89 -5.06 13.41 0.58
N ARG A 90 -5.00 14.14 -0.53
CA ARG A 90 -3.75 14.67 -1.09
C ARG A 90 -3.03 15.64 -0.15
N ASP A 91 -3.76 16.34 0.70
CA ASP A 91 -3.17 17.28 1.67
C ASP A 91 -2.53 16.55 2.87
N ILE A 92 -2.91 15.29 3.08
CA ILE A 92 -2.33 14.42 4.10
C ILE A 92 -1.11 13.68 3.54
N ASP A 93 -1.29 13.02 2.38
CA ASP A 93 -0.23 12.31 1.66
C ASP A 93 -0.39 12.50 0.16
N ARG A 94 0.67 12.86 -0.52
CA ARG A 94 0.63 13.16 -1.96
C ARG A 94 1.07 12.01 -2.85
N SER A 95 1.96 11.18 -2.39
CA SER A 95 2.52 10.07 -3.17
C SER A 95 2.91 8.96 -2.20
N PRO A 96 1.97 8.09 -1.85
CA PRO A 96 2.26 6.98 -0.97
C PRO A 96 3.32 6.07 -1.61
N SER A 97 4.24 5.60 -0.78
CA SER A 97 5.32 4.72 -1.21
C SER A 97 5.25 3.38 -0.49
N GLU A 98 6.34 2.89 0.05
CA GLU A 98 6.36 1.57 0.68
C GLU A 98 5.53 1.51 1.98
N LEU A 99 5.08 0.30 2.30
CA LEU A 99 4.52 -0.08 3.58
C LEU A 99 5.47 -1.06 4.27
N LEU A 100 5.54 -0.98 5.59
CA LEU A 100 6.42 -1.82 6.38
C LEU A 100 5.84 -2.13 7.76
N TRP A 101 5.81 -3.41 8.13
CA TRP A 101 5.51 -3.81 9.50
C TRP A 101 6.70 -3.47 10.42
N VAL A 102 6.40 -2.88 11.57
CA VAL A 102 7.41 -2.64 12.62
C VAL A 102 7.77 -3.97 13.25
N ASP A 103 8.90 -4.52 12.86
CA ASP A 103 9.49 -5.73 13.42
C ASP A 103 10.70 -5.34 14.29
N SER A 104 10.44 -4.62 15.37
CA SER A 104 11.47 -4.20 16.30
C SER A 104 10.90 -3.93 17.69
N LYS A 105 11.31 -4.72 18.67
CA LYS A 105 10.95 -4.52 20.08
C LYS A 105 11.47 -3.20 20.64
N ALA A 106 12.51 -2.62 20.05
CA ALA A 106 13.03 -1.30 20.43
C ALA A 106 12.01 -0.17 20.20
N TRP A 107 11.00 -0.39 19.35
CA TRP A 107 9.92 0.55 19.07
C TRP A 107 8.76 0.47 20.08
N GLY A 108 8.88 -0.35 21.12
CA GLY A 108 7.92 -0.43 22.22
C GLY A 108 6.49 -0.71 21.75
N PRO A 109 5.52 0.18 22.08
CA PRO A 109 4.12 -0.02 21.70
C PRO A 109 3.86 -0.05 20.20
N LEU A 110 4.76 0.47 19.39
CA LEU A 110 4.65 0.49 17.94
C LEU A 110 5.09 -0.83 17.30
N ASN A 111 5.75 -1.72 18.04
CA ASN A 111 6.10 -3.04 17.52
C ASN A 111 4.85 -3.79 17.06
N GLY A 112 4.86 -4.31 15.85
CA GLY A 112 3.70 -4.95 15.22
C GLY A 112 2.74 -3.99 14.53
N SER A 113 2.98 -2.68 14.55
CA SER A 113 2.21 -1.69 13.78
C SER A 113 2.61 -1.68 12.32
N LEU A 114 1.71 -1.24 11.46
CA LEU A 114 1.99 -0.99 10.05
C LEU A 114 2.38 0.46 9.83
N LEU A 115 3.49 0.69 9.14
CA LEU A 115 3.93 2.01 8.68
C LEU A 115 3.63 2.17 7.19
N SER A 116 3.31 3.40 6.77
CA SER A 116 3.25 3.83 5.38
C SER A 116 4.15 5.03 5.18
N PHE A 117 4.94 5.03 4.12
CA PHE A 117 5.86 6.11 3.80
C PHE A 117 5.27 7.02 2.72
N SER A 118 5.59 8.32 2.84
CA SER A 118 5.22 9.34 1.87
C SER A 118 6.44 9.79 1.06
N TYR A 119 6.39 9.55 -0.23
CA TYR A 119 7.37 10.14 -1.15
C TYR A 119 7.11 11.65 -1.31
N GLY A 120 5.84 12.05 -1.47
CA GLY A 120 5.51 13.44 -1.79
C GLY A 120 5.78 14.45 -0.66
N TYR A 121 5.70 14.02 0.60
CA TYR A 121 5.85 14.92 1.75
C TYR A 121 6.96 14.52 2.72
N GLY A 122 7.68 13.44 2.49
CA GLY A 122 8.72 12.96 3.39
C GLY A 122 8.22 12.60 4.78
N LYS A 123 7.01 12.09 4.87
CA LYS A 123 6.34 11.71 6.12
C LYS A 123 6.33 10.20 6.32
N VAL A 124 6.12 9.80 7.56
CA VAL A 124 5.83 8.43 7.93
C VAL A 124 4.52 8.39 8.69
N PHE A 125 3.62 7.51 8.28
CA PHE A 125 2.34 7.31 8.93
C PHE A 125 2.27 5.96 9.60
N ILE A 126 1.56 5.88 10.72
CA ILE A 126 0.99 4.66 11.26
C ILE A 126 -0.35 4.41 10.57
N VAL A 127 -0.64 3.14 10.28
CA VAL A 127 -1.88 2.68 9.65
C VAL A 127 -2.62 1.73 10.60
N PRO A 128 -3.31 2.26 11.64
CA PRO A 128 -4.16 1.42 12.45
C PRO A 128 -5.32 0.89 11.61
N HIS A 129 -5.65 -0.36 11.81
CA HIS A 129 -6.70 -1.03 11.06
C HIS A 129 -7.30 -2.18 11.85
N GLU A 130 -8.55 -2.51 11.51
CA GLU A 130 -9.27 -3.63 12.09
C GLU A 130 -10.23 -4.24 11.06
N LYS A 131 -10.61 -5.47 11.29
CA LYS A 131 -11.60 -6.15 10.47
C LYS A 131 -13.00 -5.91 11.03
N ILE A 132 -13.88 -5.30 10.22
CA ILE A 132 -15.30 -5.09 10.53
C ILE A 132 -16.12 -5.89 9.53
N GLY A 133 -16.78 -6.95 10.02
CA GLY A 133 -17.46 -7.90 9.16
C GLY A 133 -16.48 -8.59 8.20
N ASN A 134 -16.66 -8.38 6.91
CA ASN A 134 -15.80 -8.94 5.86
C ASN A 134 -14.79 -7.93 5.28
N GLN A 135 -14.75 -6.71 5.80
CA GLN A 135 -13.92 -5.63 5.27
C GLN A 135 -12.85 -5.23 6.29
N MET A 136 -11.62 -4.98 5.79
CA MET A 136 -10.59 -4.28 6.54
C MET A 136 -10.82 -2.78 6.41
N GLN A 137 -10.83 -2.08 7.55
CA GLN A 137 -10.98 -0.64 7.63
C GLN A 137 -9.90 -0.06 8.53
N GLY A 138 -9.50 1.17 8.24
CA GLY A 138 -8.46 1.82 9.01
C GLY A 138 -8.35 3.31 8.73
N GLY A 139 -7.25 3.87 9.15
CA GLY A 139 -6.88 5.25 8.93
C GLY A 139 -5.39 5.44 8.88
N VAL A 140 -4.96 6.69 8.78
CA VAL A 140 -3.55 7.07 8.84
C VAL A 140 -3.35 8.14 9.90
N PHE A 141 -2.26 8.01 10.67
CA PHE A 141 -1.81 9.02 11.63
C PHE A 141 -0.34 9.29 11.40
N GLU A 142 0.01 10.56 11.22
CA GLU A 142 1.40 10.96 11.07
C GLU A 142 2.19 10.62 12.34
N LEU A 143 3.32 9.96 12.19
CA LEU A 143 4.24 9.77 13.30
C LEU A 143 4.84 11.13 13.73
N PRO A 144 4.95 11.40 15.04
CA PRO A 144 5.50 12.65 15.56
C PRO A 144 7.04 12.65 15.49
N ILE A 145 7.57 12.43 14.30
CA ILE A 145 9.00 12.51 13.98
C ILE A 145 9.23 13.69 13.05
N PRO A 146 10.44 14.26 13.01
CA PRO A 146 10.74 15.31 12.06
C PRO A 146 10.47 14.84 10.62
N THR A 147 9.79 15.67 9.83
CA THR A 147 9.59 15.44 8.41
C THR A 147 10.95 15.36 7.72
N PHE A 148 11.13 14.35 6.88
CA PHE A 148 12.36 14.24 6.10
C PHE A 148 12.44 15.38 5.08
N SER A 149 13.63 15.87 4.82
CA SER A 149 13.86 16.91 3.81
C SER A 149 13.69 16.42 2.36
N THR A 150 13.47 15.13 2.19
CA THR A 150 13.25 14.47 0.91
C THR A 150 12.16 13.41 1.05
N GLY A 151 11.55 13.03 -0.07
CA GLY A 151 10.56 11.95 -0.09
C GLY A 151 11.13 10.61 0.35
N VAL A 152 10.40 9.89 1.18
CA VAL A 152 10.79 8.56 1.66
C VAL A 152 10.20 7.49 0.73
N MET A 153 11.08 6.66 0.16
CA MET A 153 10.67 5.64 -0.80
C MET A 153 10.62 4.24 -0.19
N ARG A 154 11.63 3.89 0.60
CA ARG A 154 11.82 2.54 1.13
C ARG A 154 12.38 2.59 2.53
N GLY A 155 12.06 1.58 3.34
CA GLY A 155 12.62 1.42 4.66
C GLY A 155 12.82 -0.04 5.05
N ARG A 156 13.72 -0.27 6.00
CA ARG A 156 13.96 -1.59 6.60
C ARG A 156 14.34 -1.43 8.06
N PHE A 157 13.87 -2.34 8.88
CA PHE A 157 14.38 -2.47 10.23
C PHE A 157 15.68 -3.27 10.22
N ASN A 158 16.70 -2.73 10.89
CA ASN A 158 17.95 -3.44 11.10
C ASN A 158 17.81 -4.33 12.35
N PRO A 159 17.88 -5.66 12.22
CA PRO A 159 17.73 -6.55 13.37
C PRO A 159 18.87 -6.43 14.40
N GLY A 160 20.01 -5.86 14.01
CA GLY A 160 21.16 -5.70 14.91
C GLY A 160 21.00 -4.58 15.93
N ASP A 161 20.30 -3.49 15.57
CA ASP A 161 20.11 -2.33 16.45
C ASP A 161 18.63 -1.94 16.65
N GLY A 162 17.72 -2.57 15.91
CA GLY A 162 16.30 -2.34 15.99
C GLY A 162 15.83 -0.99 15.39
N GLN A 163 16.70 -0.26 14.69
CA GLN A 163 16.37 1.04 14.10
C GLN A 163 15.77 0.89 12.70
N LEU A 164 14.96 1.87 12.33
CA LEU A 164 14.45 2.04 10.97
C LEU A 164 15.47 2.81 10.12
N TYR A 165 15.89 2.19 9.05
CA TYR A 165 16.70 2.83 8.01
C TYR A 165 15.81 3.11 6.80
N ALA A 166 15.82 4.33 6.30
CA ALA A 166 14.99 4.74 5.18
C ALA A 166 15.84 5.41 4.09
N CYS A 167 15.40 5.27 2.86
CA CYS A 167 15.98 5.98 1.72
C CYS A 167 14.90 6.71 0.95
N GLY A 168 15.33 7.79 0.27
CA GLY A 168 14.45 8.63 -0.52
C GLY A 168 15.18 9.26 -1.68
N LEU A 169 14.47 10.13 -2.39
CA LEU A 169 14.98 10.92 -3.51
C LEU A 169 14.91 12.40 -3.18
N SER A 170 15.88 13.15 -3.64
CA SER A 170 15.91 14.63 -3.56
C SER A 170 15.33 15.23 -4.82
#